data_0fdd39ab1dfaa3d99877f823b2b13b5f
#
_entry.id   0fdd39ab1dfaa3d99877f823b2b13b5f
#
_cell.length_a   1.000
_cell.length_b   1.000
_cell.length_c   1.000
_cell.angle_alpha   90.00
_cell.angle_beta   90.00
_cell.angle_gamma   90.00
#
_symmetry.space_group_name_H-M   'P 1'
#
loop_
_entity.id
_entity.type
_entity.pdbx_description
1 polymer ?
#
loop_
_entity_poly.entity_id
_entity_poly.type
_entity_poly.pdbx_seq_one_letter_code
_entity_poly.pdbx_strand_id
1 'polypeptide(L)'
;MSERDAEISLSPGFRWGTTLLPGQDITIDDIYSQTSMNYPEVYKMEMSGKIIKDILEDVCDNIFNPDPFFQQGGDMVRVGGLRYTCSPKNKMGNRINDLELISTGDRLEPNKNYIVGGWGSVNPNVKGPKIFNLLENYISKSKLVRPKNKNNIKILGM
;
A
#
# COMPACT_ATOMS: atom_id res chain seq x y z
N MET A 1 -2.43 -9.15 3.79
CA MET A 1 -3.85 -9.45 3.98
C MET A 1 -4.00 -10.83 4.61
N SER A 2 -3.88 -11.94 3.90
CA SER A 2 -4.08 -13.30 4.43
C SER A 2 -3.28 -13.60 5.71
N GLU A 3 -2.01 -13.25 5.76
CA GLU A 3 -1.14 -13.49 6.93
C GLU A 3 -1.49 -12.64 8.16
N ARG A 4 -2.40 -11.68 8.04
CA ARG A 4 -2.80 -10.78 9.13
C ARG A 4 -4.32 -10.61 9.24
N ASP A 5 -5.12 -11.39 8.51
CA ASP A 5 -6.59 -11.29 8.46
C ASP A 5 -7.06 -9.85 8.30
N ALA A 6 -6.47 -9.16 7.32
CA ALA A 6 -6.79 -7.77 7.04
C ALA A 6 -7.64 -7.67 5.77
N GLU A 7 -8.64 -6.78 5.80
CA GLU A 7 -9.51 -6.49 4.65
C GLU A 7 -8.79 -5.66 3.61
N ILE A 8 -7.96 -4.71 4.08
CA ILE A 8 -7.18 -3.77 3.27
C ILE A 8 -5.72 -3.89 3.68
N SER A 9 -4.83 -3.76 2.72
CA SER A 9 -3.40 -3.63 3.00
C SER A 9 -2.82 -2.36 2.40
N LEU A 10 -1.94 -1.72 3.16
CA LEU A 10 -1.17 -0.56 2.73
C LEU A 10 0.33 -0.89 2.82
N SER A 11 1.07 -0.59 1.77
CA SER A 11 2.51 -0.77 1.78
C SER A 11 3.20 0.42 1.12
N PRO A 12 4.46 0.69 1.49
CA PRO A 12 5.25 1.68 0.78
C PRO A 12 5.29 1.39 -0.73
N GLY A 13 5.51 2.44 -1.49
CA GLY A 13 5.59 2.38 -2.93
C GLY A 13 6.79 1.59 -3.46
N PHE A 14 7.24 1.94 -4.63
CA PHE A 14 8.27 1.22 -5.37
C PHE A 14 9.64 1.23 -4.66
N ARG A 15 10.44 0.18 -4.88
CA ARG A 15 11.85 0.10 -4.46
C ARG A 15 12.76 0.02 -5.67
N TRP A 16 13.67 0.98 -5.75
CA TRP A 16 14.61 1.11 -6.85
C TRP A 16 15.74 0.07 -6.79
N GLY A 17 16.24 -0.31 -7.96
CA GLY A 17 17.46 -1.10 -8.08
C GLY A 17 17.28 -2.60 -7.92
N THR A 18 16.05 -3.09 -7.76
CA THR A 18 15.80 -4.53 -7.65
C THR A 18 14.80 -5.00 -8.70
N THR A 19 15.19 -6.03 -9.46
CA THR A 19 14.35 -6.65 -10.49
C THR A 19 14.48 -8.17 -10.41
N LEU A 20 13.34 -8.84 -10.40
CA LEU A 20 13.26 -10.29 -10.50
C LEU A 20 12.59 -10.65 -11.82
N LEU A 21 13.27 -11.44 -12.63
CA LEU A 21 12.72 -11.93 -13.88
C LEU A 21 11.89 -13.21 -13.64
N PRO A 22 10.91 -13.50 -14.50
CA PRO A 22 10.20 -14.76 -14.44
C PRO A 22 11.14 -15.96 -14.51
N GLY A 23 10.97 -16.91 -13.59
CA GLY A 23 11.79 -18.12 -13.49
C GLY A 23 13.04 -17.97 -12.63
N GLN A 24 13.34 -16.79 -12.11
CA GLN A 24 14.42 -16.63 -11.13
C GLN A 24 13.96 -17.03 -9.73
N ASP A 25 14.91 -17.58 -8.96
CA ASP A 25 14.71 -17.81 -7.53
C ASP A 25 14.68 -16.49 -6.78
N ILE A 26 13.81 -16.39 -5.79
CA ILE A 26 13.76 -15.25 -4.87
C ILE A 26 14.70 -15.53 -3.71
N THR A 27 15.73 -14.74 -3.59
CA THR A 27 16.72 -14.85 -2.52
C THR A 27 16.34 -14.03 -1.29
N ILE A 28 17.01 -14.29 -0.18
CA ILE A 28 16.88 -13.47 1.06
C ILE A 28 17.30 -12.03 0.79
N ASP A 29 18.33 -11.81 -0.01
CA ASP A 29 18.79 -10.46 -0.38
C ASP A 29 17.75 -9.69 -1.19
N ASP A 30 16.99 -10.37 -2.05
CA ASP A 30 15.86 -9.77 -2.76
C ASP A 30 14.76 -9.32 -1.79
N ILE A 31 14.47 -10.14 -0.78
CA ILE A 31 13.49 -9.80 0.26
C ILE A 31 13.94 -8.56 1.03
N TYR A 32 15.19 -8.53 1.49
CA TYR A 32 15.73 -7.37 2.19
C TYR A 32 15.73 -6.12 1.32
N SER A 33 16.15 -6.23 0.07
CA SER A 33 16.15 -5.12 -0.88
C SER A 33 14.76 -4.52 -1.09
N GLN A 34 13.73 -5.38 -1.21
CA GLN A 34 12.34 -4.92 -1.38
C GLN A 34 11.71 -4.36 -0.10
N THR A 35 12.22 -4.74 1.05
CA THR A 35 11.68 -4.35 2.37
C THR A 35 12.62 -3.44 3.17
N SER A 36 13.64 -2.89 2.51
CA SER A 36 14.64 -2.01 3.14
C SER A 36 14.03 -0.68 3.55
N MET A 37 13.61 -0.61 4.81
CA MET A 37 13.09 0.60 5.47
C MET A 37 13.44 0.63 6.96
N ASN A 38 13.48 1.84 7.52
CA ASN A 38 13.72 2.06 8.95
C ASN A 38 12.55 1.61 9.85
N TYR A 39 11.36 1.38 9.28
CA TYR A 39 10.14 1.02 10.00
C TYR A 39 9.59 -0.30 9.47
N PRO A 40 10.24 -1.44 9.76
CA PRO A 40 9.89 -2.73 9.18
C PRO A 40 8.73 -3.44 9.88
N GLU A 41 8.20 -2.89 10.95
CA GLU A 41 7.11 -3.49 11.72
C GLU A 41 5.81 -3.51 10.91
N VAL A 42 5.17 -4.68 10.88
CA VAL A 42 3.88 -4.87 10.22
C VAL A 42 2.77 -4.63 11.25
N TYR A 43 1.99 -3.59 11.02
CA TYR A 43 0.82 -3.30 11.85
C TYR A 43 -0.44 -4.04 11.37
N LYS A 44 -1.36 -4.21 12.30
CA LYS A 44 -2.76 -4.54 12.06
C LYS A 44 -3.59 -3.66 12.98
N MET A 45 -4.42 -2.82 12.42
CA MET A 45 -5.24 -1.87 13.19
C MET A 45 -6.57 -1.59 12.51
N GLU A 46 -7.51 -1.08 13.27
CA GLU A 46 -8.74 -0.52 12.73
C GLU A 46 -8.51 0.90 12.23
N MET A 47 -9.01 1.20 11.04
CA MET A 47 -9.02 2.54 10.47
C MET A 47 -10.39 2.83 9.87
N SER A 48 -10.93 4.02 10.11
CA SER A 48 -12.15 4.44 9.42
C SER A 48 -11.88 4.66 7.92
N GLY A 49 -12.91 4.51 7.10
CA GLY A 49 -12.79 4.77 5.66
C GLY A 49 -12.32 6.19 5.37
N LYS A 50 -12.69 7.15 6.24
CA LYS A 50 -12.18 8.54 6.15
C LYS A 50 -10.67 8.58 6.32
N ILE A 51 -10.11 7.95 7.35
CA ILE A 51 -8.66 7.90 7.60
C ILE A 51 -7.93 7.26 6.43
N ILE A 52 -8.47 6.16 5.87
CA ILE A 52 -7.88 5.48 4.72
C ILE A 52 -7.83 6.42 3.51
N LYS A 53 -8.93 7.13 3.22
CA LYS A 53 -8.96 8.14 2.16
C LYS A 53 -7.97 9.26 2.42
N ASP A 54 -7.93 9.80 3.63
CA ASP A 54 -7.04 10.92 4.01
C ASP A 54 -5.55 10.54 3.81
N ILE A 55 -5.15 9.33 4.17
CA ILE A 55 -3.79 8.80 3.91
C ILE A 55 -3.48 8.81 2.40
N LEU A 56 -4.39 8.33 1.57
CA LEU A 56 -4.18 8.29 0.12
C LEU A 56 -4.15 9.69 -0.51
N GLU A 57 -4.99 10.61 -0.01
CA GLU A 57 -4.99 12.01 -0.45
C GLU A 57 -3.70 12.73 -0.08
N ASP A 58 -3.21 12.54 1.15
CA ASP A 58 -1.97 13.12 1.64
C ASP A 58 -0.75 12.69 0.81
N VAL A 59 -0.60 11.39 0.60
CA VAL A 59 0.49 10.86 -0.24
C VAL A 59 0.35 11.31 -1.69
N CYS A 60 -0.87 11.40 -2.21
CA CYS A 60 -1.12 11.93 -3.53
C CYS A 60 -0.74 13.43 -3.63
N ASP A 61 -0.97 14.20 -2.57
CA ASP A 61 -0.58 15.62 -2.52
C ASP A 61 0.94 15.78 -2.48
N ASN A 62 1.64 14.96 -1.72
CA ASN A 62 3.10 14.94 -1.69
C ASN A 62 3.75 14.74 -3.08
N ILE A 63 3.03 14.12 -4.01
CA ILE A 63 3.53 13.84 -5.36
C ILE A 63 3.04 14.88 -6.37
N PHE A 64 1.77 15.30 -6.27
CA PHE A 64 1.07 16.07 -7.29
C PHE A 64 0.61 17.46 -6.83
N ASN A 65 1.17 17.99 -5.75
CA ASN A 65 0.87 19.35 -5.34
C ASN A 65 1.26 20.33 -6.46
N PRO A 66 0.40 21.29 -6.84
CA PRO A 66 0.72 22.26 -7.89
C PRO A 66 1.87 23.19 -7.51
N ASP A 67 2.10 23.41 -6.21
CA ASP A 67 3.26 24.15 -5.72
C ASP A 67 4.41 23.15 -5.45
N PRO A 68 5.52 23.24 -6.20
CA PRO A 68 6.65 22.33 -6.05
C PRO A 68 7.31 22.38 -4.67
N PHE A 69 7.13 23.48 -3.92
CA PHE A 69 7.66 23.59 -2.55
C PHE A 69 7.01 22.57 -1.60
N PHE A 70 5.77 22.18 -1.85
CA PHE A 70 5.03 21.17 -1.07
C PHE A 70 5.16 19.75 -1.63
N GLN A 71 5.83 19.57 -2.76
CA GLN A 71 6.10 18.23 -3.29
C GLN A 71 7.24 17.57 -2.51
N GLN A 72 6.89 16.66 -1.61
CA GLN A 72 7.88 15.87 -0.87
C GLN A 72 8.42 14.69 -1.69
N GLY A 73 7.80 14.40 -2.82
CA GLY A 73 8.15 13.27 -3.69
C GLY A 73 7.68 11.93 -3.14
N GLY A 74 8.32 10.87 -3.63
CA GLY A 74 7.97 9.49 -3.27
C GLY A 74 7.01 8.84 -4.26
N ASP A 75 6.47 7.70 -3.84
CA ASP A 75 5.53 6.88 -4.63
C ASP A 75 4.19 6.76 -3.90
N MET A 76 3.13 6.59 -4.68
CA MET A 76 1.82 6.27 -4.12
C MET A 76 1.86 5.01 -3.28
N VAL A 77 1.13 5.02 -2.17
CA VAL A 77 0.89 3.84 -1.34
C VAL A 77 0.29 2.73 -2.20
N ARG A 78 0.89 1.56 -2.15
CA ARG A 78 0.33 0.36 -2.78
C ARG A 78 -0.79 -0.19 -1.92
N VAL A 79 -1.93 -0.41 -2.54
CA VAL A 79 -3.11 -0.90 -1.85
C VAL A 79 -3.43 -2.34 -2.25
N GLY A 80 -3.82 -3.15 -1.29
CA GLY A 80 -4.44 -4.45 -1.52
C GLY A 80 -5.84 -4.48 -0.92
N GLY A 81 -6.77 -5.20 -1.55
CA GLY A 81 -8.16 -5.28 -1.10
C GLY A 81 -9.03 -4.06 -1.42
N LEU A 82 -8.44 -3.01 -1.99
CA LEU A 82 -9.11 -1.75 -2.32
C LEU A 82 -8.86 -1.38 -3.78
N ARG A 83 -9.87 -0.78 -4.43
CA ARG A 83 -9.74 -0.11 -5.73
C ARG A 83 -10.26 1.32 -5.61
N TYR A 84 -9.73 2.23 -6.43
CA TYR A 84 -10.15 3.63 -6.44
C TYR A 84 -9.79 4.34 -7.75
N THR A 85 -10.37 5.52 -7.92
CA THR A 85 -10.03 6.46 -9.00
C THR A 85 -9.14 7.56 -8.44
N CYS A 86 -8.04 7.86 -9.14
CA CYS A 86 -7.14 8.97 -8.81
C CYS A 86 -7.18 10.03 -9.91
N SER A 87 -7.44 11.27 -9.52
CA SER A 87 -7.43 12.47 -10.39
C SER A 87 -6.35 13.45 -9.90
N PRO A 88 -5.09 13.28 -10.30
CA PRO A 88 -3.95 14.02 -9.74
C PRO A 88 -4.06 15.54 -9.81
N LYS A 89 -4.68 16.06 -10.87
CA LYS A 89 -4.86 17.52 -11.08
C LYS A 89 -5.93 18.17 -10.22
N ASN A 90 -6.74 17.37 -9.54
CA ASN A 90 -7.76 17.91 -8.63
C ASN A 90 -7.08 18.47 -7.36
N LYS A 91 -7.83 19.31 -6.63
CA LYS A 91 -7.41 19.78 -5.30
C LYS A 91 -7.35 18.59 -4.33
N MET A 92 -6.44 18.65 -3.36
CA MET A 92 -6.37 17.72 -2.24
C MET A 92 -7.75 17.52 -1.59
N GLY A 93 -8.08 16.30 -1.24
CA GLY A 93 -9.40 15.89 -0.74
C GLY A 93 -10.37 15.43 -1.85
N ASN A 94 -10.09 15.75 -3.12
CA ASN A 94 -10.89 15.38 -4.28
C ASN A 94 -10.09 14.59 -5.34
N ARG A 95 -8.88 14.16 -5.01
CA ARG A 95 -8.06 13.36 -5.92
C ARG A 95 -8.42 11.88 -5.87
N ILE A 96 -8.74 11.37 -4.70
CA ILE A 96 -9.04 9.95 -4.47
C ILE A 96 -10.56 9.76 -4.33
N ASN A 97 -11.14 9.07 -5.29
CA ASN A 97 -12.59 8.87 -5.38
C ASN A 97 -12.95 7.41 -5.68
N ASP A 98 -14.21 7.06 -5.61
CA ASP A 98 -14.75 5.73 -5.94
C ASP A 98 -14.01 4.60 -5.22
N LEU A 99 -13.71 4.81 -3.93
CA LEU A 99 -13.06 3.78 -3.12
C LEU A 99 -14.04 2.62 -2.87
N GLU A 100 -13.63 1.41 -3.26
CA GLU A 100 -14.44 0.20 -3.14
C GLU A 100 -13.60 -0.98 -2.64
N LEU A 101 -14.19 -1.81 -1.79
CA LEU A 101 -13.61 -3.09 -1.37
C LEU A 101 -13.65 -4.09 -2.53
N ILE A 102 -12.53 -4.72 -2.84
CA ILE A 102 -12.47 -5.72 -3.93
C ILE A 102 -13.20 -7.01 -3.55
N SER A 103 -13.26 -7.33 -2.25
CA SER A 103 -13.87 -8.55 -1.76
C SER A 103 -15.39 -8.58 -1.92
N THR A 104 -16.05 -7.45 -1.70
CA THR A 104 -17.52 -7.34 -1.70
C THR A 104 -18.05 -6.48 -2.84
N GLY A 105 -17.24 -5.56 -3.38
CA GLY A 105 -17.68 -4.53 -4.33
C GLY A 105 -18.35 -3.34 -3.66
N ASP A 106 -18.42 -3.32 -2.34
CA ASP A 106 -19.05 -2.22 -1.60
C ASP A 106 -18.17 -0.97 -1.59
N ARG A 107 -18.82 0.19 -1.60
CA ARG A 107 -18.13 1.46 -1.40
C ARG A 107 -17.54 1.55 0.00
N LEU A 108 -16.36 2.15 0.10
CA LEU A 108 -15.74 2.45 1.38
C LEU A 108 -16.55 3.54 2.11
N GLU A 109 -17.12 3.21 3.26
CA GLU A 109 -17.92 4.12 4.06
C GLU A 109 -17.01 4.93 5.01
N PRO A 110 -17.08 6.28 5.00
CA PRO A 110 -16.17 7.12 5.78
C PRO A 110 -16.16 6.82 7.28
N ASN A 111 -17.31 6.49 7.86
CA ASN A 111 -17.48 6.30 9.30
C ASN A 111 -17.40 4.83 9.75
N LYS A 112 -17.24 3.90 8.83
CA LYS A 112 -17.07 2.48 9.15
C LYS A 112 -15.60 2.15 9.35
N ASN A 113 -15.31 1.33 10.33
CA ASN A 113 -13.95 0.82 10.57
C ASN A 113 -13.68 -0.43 9.74
N TYR A 114 -12.47 -0.52 9.26
CA TYR A 114 -11.92 -1.62 8.47
C TYR A 114 -10.63 -2.13 9.10
N ILE A 115 -10.38 -3.42 9.01
CA ILE A 115 -9.11 -4.00 9.46
C ILE A 115 -8.05 -3.76 8.40
N VAL A 116 -7.07 -2.91 8.71
CA VAL A 116 -5.97 -2.55 7.81
C VAL A 116 -4.68 -3.17 8.28
N GLY A 117 -4.01 -3.90 7.41
CA GLY A 117 -2.65 -4.38 7.60
C GLY A 117 -1.67 -3.58 6.76
N GLY A 118 -0.49 -3.28 7.29
CA GLY A 118 0.51 -2.56 6.53
C GLY A 118 1.86 -2.54 7.23
N TRP A 119 2.81 -1.86 6.60
CA TRP A 119 4.15 -1.65 7.15
C TRP A 119 4.73 -0.33 6.67
N GLY A 120 5.88 0.07 7.23
CA GLY A 120 6.50 1.36 6.90
C GLY A 120 5.83 2.56 7.58
N SER A 121 5.16 2.32 8.71
CA SER A 121 4.57 3.40 9.50
C SER A 121 5.63 4.14 10.31
N VAL A 122 5.64 5.46 10.25
CA VAL A 122 6.50 6.32 11.08
C VAL A 122 6.03 6.40 12.55
N ASN A 123 4.90 5.80 12.90
CA ASN A 123 4.41 5.78 14.27
C ASN A 123 5.28 4.84 15.13
N PRO A 124 6.01 5.34 16.14
CA PRO A 124 6.92 4.54 16.96
C PRO A 124 6.20 3.51 17.84
N ASN A 125 4.90 3.64 18.03
CA ASN A 125 4.09 2.72 18.84
C ASN A 125 3.63 1.49 18.06
N VAL A 126 3.92 1.40 16.77
CA VAL A 126 3.60 0.22 15.97
C VAL A 126 4.43 -0.97 16.46
N LYS A 127 3.72 -2.03 16.83
CA LYS A 127 4.33 -3.31 17.21
C LYS A 127 3.82 -4.41 16.30
N GLY A 128 4.73 -5.26 15.85
CA GLY A 128 4.37 -6.38 14.99
C GLY A 128 5.61 -7.12 14.48
N PRO A 129 5.43 -8.20 13.74
CA PRO A 129 6.53 -8.90 13.11
C PRO A 129 7.21 -7.99 12.07
N LYS A 130 8.47 -8.24 11.83
CA LYS A 130 9.20 -7.57 10.74
C LYS A 130 8.67 -8.04 9.40
N ILE A 131 8.50 -7.11 8.44
CA ILE A 131 7.95 -7.42 7.11
C ILE A 131 8.79 -8.46 6.36
N PHE A 132 10.11 -8.41 6.46
CA PHE A 132 10.99 -9.37 5.79
C PHE A 132 10.79 -10.80 6.31
N ASN A 133 10.60 -11.00 7.63
CA ASN A 133 10.30 -12.33 8.17
C ASN A 133 8.93 -12.85 7.70
N LEU A 134 7.95 -11.96 7.62
CA LEU A 134 6.61 -12.31 7.15
C LEU A 134 6.63 -12.70 5.67
N LEU A 135 7.41 -11.97 4.87
CA LEU A 135 7.54 -12.21 3.44
C LEU A 135 8.32 -13.49 3.16
N GLU A 136 9.43 -13.73 3.88
CA GLU A 136 10.19 -14.96 3.82
C GLU A 136 9.30 -16.18 4.10
N ASN A 137 8.57 -16.16 5.21
CA ASN A 137 7.64 -17.22 5.57
C ASN A 137 6.55 -17.46 4.51
N TYR A 138 6.00 -16.38 3.95
CA TYR A 138 4.98 -16.48 2.90
C TYR A 138 5.55 -17.09 1.62
N ILE A 139 6.71 -16.65 1.16
CA ILE A 139 7.36 -17.14 -0.07
C ILE A 139 7.78 -18.58 0.09
N SER A 140 8.38 -18.96 1.23
CA SER A 140 8.81 -20.34 1.52
C SER A 140 7.64 -21.32 1.50
N LYS A 141 6.48 -20.92 2.01
CA LYS A 141 5.26 -21.73 1.96
C LYS A 141 4.68 -21.82 0.55
N SER A 142 4.72 -20.72 -0.19
CA SER A 142 4.11 -20.62 -1.52
C SER A 142 4.89 -21.34 -2.61
N LYS A 143 6.21 -21.54 -2.43
CA LYS A 143 7.18 -22.12 -3.39
C LYS A 143 7.22 -21.44 -4.75
N LEU A 144 6.08 -20.96 -5.25
CA LEU A 144 5.93 -20.25 -6.51
C LEU A 144 5.08 -19.02 -6.31
N VAL A 145 5.66 -17.85 -6.55
CA VAL A 145 4.95 -16.57 -6.50
C VAL A 145 4.53 -16.19 -7.91
N ARG A 146 3.23 -16.03 -8.12
CA ARG A 146 2.65 -15.51 -9.37
C ARG A 146 2.05 -14.14 -9.11
N PRO A 147 2.66 -13.05 -9.61
CA PRO A 147 2.08 -11.72 -9.49
C PRO A 147 0.70 -11.69 -10.14
N LYS A 148 -0.30 -11.30 -9.38
CA LYS A 148 -1.63 -11.03 -9.93
C LYS A 148 -1.65 -9.56 -10.36
N ASN A 149 -1.48 -9.33 -11.65
CA ASN A 149 -1.58 -7.98 -12.21
C ASN A 149 -3.06 -7.55 -12.16
N LYS A 150 -3.46 -6.89 -11.09
CA LYS A 150 -4.79 -6.29 -10.95
C LYS A 150 -4.60 -4.79 -10.94
N ASN A 151 -4.97 -4.14 -12.03
CA ASN A 151 -5.11 -2.68 -12.08
C ASN A 151 -6.30 -2.29 -11.19
N ASN A 152 -6.01 -2.05 -9.93
CA ASN A 152 -7.00 -1.64 -8.93
C ASN A 152 -7.17 -0.12 -8.86
N ILE A 153 -6.35 0.63 -9.61
CA ILE A 153 -6.33 2.09 -9.59
C ILE A 153 -6.59 2.59 -11.01
N LYS A 154 -7.61 3.45 -11.16
CA LYS A 154 -7.90 4.16 -12.40
C LYS A 154 -7.39 5.58 -12.27
N ILE A 155 -6.52 6.02 -13.19
CA ILE A 155 -5.98 7.37 -13.21
C ILE A 155 -6.74 8.19 -14.25
N LEU A 156 -7.17 9.38 -13.88
CA LEU A 156 -7.90 10.31 -14.76
C LEU A 156 -7.15 11.63 -14.91
N GLY A 157 -7.19 12.20 -16.11
CA GLY A 157 -6.73 13.59 -16.34
C GLY A 157 -5.21 13.77 -16.32
N MET A 158 -4.42 12.74 -16.63
CA MET A 158 -3.02 12.92 -16.93
C MET A 158 -2.83 13.56 -18.29
#